data_1350fb95d6f3b45c77c5990337556a90
#
_entry.id   1350fb95d6f3b45c77c5990337556a90
#
_cell.length_a   1.000
_cell.length_b   1.000
_cell.length_c   1.000
_cell.angle_alpha   90.00
_cell.angle_beta   90.00
_cell.angle_gamma   90.00
#
_symmetry.space_group_name_H-M   'P 1'
#
loop_
_entity.id
_entity.type
_entity.pdbx_description
1 polymer ?
#
loop_
_entity_poly.entity_id
_entity_poly.type
_entity_poly.pdbx_seq_one_letter_code
_entity_poly.pdbx_strand_id
1 'polypeptide(L)'
;GVSIVDINADGWLDIYICKSGPPGGMNRHNELFINDGNGVGEIPTFTEMAKTYRLDDQGLSTHAAFFDYDKDGDLDLYLLNNSLRSIGGYDLRKDQRKIPDPDGGNKLYRNDGAFFSDVTLQAGIYSSAIGFGLGVSIGDINKDGWQDIYVSN
;
A
#
# COMPACT_ATOMS: atom_id res chain seq x y z
N GLY A 1 3.15 -2.43 -9.41
CA GLY A 1 3.26 -0.95 -9.41
C GLY A 1 4.53 -0.47 -8.75
N VAL A 2 4.90 0.79 -9.04
CA VAL A 2 6.05 1.46 -8.42
C VAL A 2 5.59 2.84 -7.99
N SER A 3 5.96 3.22 -6.76
CA SER A 3 5.78 4.58 -6.24
C SER A 3 7.14 5.17 -5.88
N ILE A 4 7.33 6.44 -6.21
CA ILE A 4 8.56 7.17 -5.90
C ILE A 4 8.17 8.34 -5.01
N VAL A 5 8.67 8.35 -3.78
CA VAL A 5 8.22 9.26 -2.72
C VAL A 5 9.27 9.34 -1.62
N ASP A 6 9.38 10.48 -0.95
CA ASP A 6 10.21 10.65 0.25
C ASP A 6 9.44 10.13 1.46
N ILE A 7 9.70 8.87 1.84
CA ILE A 7 8.93 8.16 2.89
C ILE A 7 9.36 8.56 4.31
N ASN A 8 10.65 8.90 4.47
CA ASN A 8 11.25 9.20 5.76
C ASN A 8 11.47 10.70 6.00
N ALA A 9 11.01 11.55 5.06
CA ALA A 9 11.13 13.00 5.08
C ALA A 9 12.59 13.51 5.19
N ASP A 10 13.53 12.79 4.57
CA ASP A 10 14.94 13.17 4.54
C ASP A 10 15.32 14.07 3.35
N GLY A 11 14.38 14.34 2.45
CA GLY A 11 14.55 15.16 1.25
C GLY A 11 15.00 14.40 0.00
N TRP A 12 15.19 13.08 0.10
CA TRP A 12 15.53 12.21 -1.03
C TRP A 12 14.36 11.30 -1.38
N LEU A 13 14.20 10.98 -2.66
CA LEU A 13 13.12 10.12 -3.10
C LEU A 13 13.48 8.66 -2.96
N ASP A 14 12.61 7.90 -2.31
CA ASP A 14 12.66 6.46 -2.14
C ASP A 14 11.82 5.74 -3.19
N ILE A 15 11.97 4.42 -3.30
CA ILE A 15 11.25 3.60 -4.28
C ILE A 15 10.52 2.48 -3.57
N TYR A 16 9.19 2.44 -3.69
CA TYR A 16 8.38 1.33 -3.21
C TYR A 16 7.86 0.51 -4.39
N ILE A 17 8.09 -0.81 -4.36
CA ILE A 17 7.73 -1.74 -5.43
C ILE A 17 6.68 -2.72 -4.94
N CYS A 18 5.48 -2.63 -5.53
CA CYS A 18 4.42 -3.61 -5.34
C CYS A 18 4.70 -4.85 -6.18
N LYS A 19 4.70 -6.01 -5.52
CA LYS A 19 4.93 -7.29 -6.16
C LYS A 19 3.70 -8.17 -6.06
N SER A 20 3.41 -8.91 -7.12
CA SER A 20 2.39 -9.94 -7.11
C SER A 20 2.92 -11.17 -7.84
N GLY A 21 2.33 -12.33 -7.55
CA GLY A 21 2.77 -13.58 -8.15
C GLY A 21 1.79 -14.71 -7.83
N PRO A 22 2.07 -15.94 -8.29
CA PRO A 22 1.19 -17.07 -8.01
C PRO A 22 1.11 -17.35 -6.50
N PRO A 23 -0.04 -17.85 -6.00
CA PRO A 23 -0.18 -18.25 -4.61
C PRO A 23 0.92 -19.22 -4.19
N GLY A 24 1.53 -18.97 -3.03
CA GLY A 24 2.65 -19.77 -2.54
C GLY A 24 3.98 -19.57 -3.29
N GLY A 25 4.04 -18.62 -4.24
CA GLY A 25 5.28 -18.26 -4.93
C GLY A 25 6.31 -17.64 -3.98
N MET A 26 7.60 -17.95 -4.21
CA MET A 26 8.69 -17.30 -3.48
C MET A 26 8.89 -15.85 -3.98
N ASN A 27 9.40 -14.98 -3.09
CA ASN A 27 9.73 -13.58 -3.42
C ASN A 27 8.53 -12.71 -3.84
N ARG A 28 7.41 -12.87 -3.18
CA ARG A 28 6.18 -12.08 -3.40
C ARG A 28 6.10 -10.81 -2.57
N HIS A 29 6.96 -10.68 -1.56
CA HIS A 29 6.97 -9.51 -0.68
C HIS A 29 7.30 -8.22 -1.44
N ASN A 30 6.59 -7.17 -1.11
CA ASN A 30 6.89 -5.83 -1.61
C ASN A 30 8.28 -5.38 -1.16
N GLU A 31 8.88 -4.49 -1.91
CA GLU A 31 10.24 -4.00 -1.65
C GLU A 31 10.22 -2.48 -1.45
N LEU A 32 11.00 -2.01 -0.49
CA LEU A 32 11.22 -0.60 -0.22
C LEU A 32 12.71 -0.29 -0.28
N PHE A 33 13.09 0.53 -1.22
CA PHE A 33 14.45 0.99 -1.41
C PHE A 33 14.58 2.42 -0.91
N ILE A 34 15.19 2.60 0.25
CA ILE A 34 15.51 3.90 0.84
C ILE A 34 16.76 4.46 0.16
N ASN A 35 16.68 5.72 -0.25
CA ASN A 35 17.80 6.44 -0.85
C ASN A 35 18.87 6.73 0.21
N ASP A 36 20.12 6.39 -0.08
CA ASP A 36 21.25 6.57 0.86
C ASP A 36 21.75 8.03 0.94
N GLY A 37 21.15 8.96 0.18
CA GLY A 37 21.45 10.40 0.27
C GLY A 37 22.86 10.79 -0.18
N ASN A 38 23.39 10.21 -1.27
CA ASN A 38 24.78 10.41 -1.71
C ASN A 38 25.13 11.82 -2.19
N GLY A 39 24.15 12.73 -2.26
CA GLY A 39 24.37 14.11 -2.66
C GLY A 39 23.97 14.42 -4.10
N VAL A 40 23.79 15.71 -4.36
CA VAL A 40 23.37 16.21 -5.67
C VAL A 40 24.47 15.99 -6.71
N GLY A 41 24.12 15.30 -7.81
CA GLY A 41 25.05 15.02 -8.91
C GLY A 41 25.81 13.69 -8.78
N GLU A 42 25.67 12.99 -7.66
CA GLU A 42 26.16 11.62 -7.48
C GLU A 42 25.17 10.60 -8.07
N ILE A 43 25.65 9.40 -8.35
CA ILE A 43 24.76 8.28 -8.70
C ILE A 43 24.05 7.83 -7.44
N PRO A 44 22.70 7.86 -7.38
CA PRO A 44 21.97 7.45 -6.18
C PRO A 44 22.20 5.96 -5.91
N THR A 45 22.40 5.63 -4.65
CA THR A 45 22.39 4.26 -4.13
C THR A 45 21.20 4.08 -3.20
N PHE A 46 20.78 2.83 -3.01
CA PHE A 46 19.57 2.51 -2.25
C PHE A 46 19.81 1.29 -1.37
N THR A 47 19.22 1.32 -0.18
CA THR A 47 19.22 0.19 0.75
C THR A 47 17.80 -0.38 0.85
N GLU A 48 17.65 -1.70 0.68
CA GLU A 48 16.35 -2.38 0.82
C GLU A 48 15.95 -2.45 2.31
N MET A 49 14.78 -1.91 2.65
CA MET A 49 14.34 -1.70 4.04
C MET A 49 12.87 -2.11 4.29
N ALA A 50 12.17 -2.77 3.34
CA ALA A 50 10.75 -3.08 3.48
C ALA A 50 10.43 -3.82 4.79
N LYS A 51 11.24 -4.80 5.15
CA LYS A 51 11.05 -5.56 6.39
C LYS A 51 11.27 -4.70 7.64
N THR A 52 12.23 -3.80 7.64
CA THR A 52 12.49 -2.88 8.75
C THR A 52 11.32 -1.94 8.95
N TYR A 53 10.79 -1.39 7.86
CA TYR A 53 9.62 -0.52 7.87
C TYR A 53 8.29 -1.29 7.99
N ARG A 54 8.29 -2.63 7.99
CA ARG A 54 7.10 -3.50 8.04
C ARG A 54 6.17 -3.30 6.83
N LEU A 55 6.75 -3.00 5.68
CA LEU A 55 6.07 -2.81 4.42
C LEU A 55 6.33 -3.95 3.42
N ASP A 56 6.87 -5.07 3.90
CA ASP A 56 7.16 -6.28 3.12
C ASP A 56 5.92 -7.17 2.91
N ASP A 57 4.77 -6.55 2.62
CA ASP A 57 3.50 -7.24 2.40
C ASP A 57 3.62 -8.29 1.30
N GLN A 58 2.97 -9.43 1.50
CA GLN A 58 3.01 -10.59 0.59
C GLN A 58 1.68 -10.80 -0.15
N GLY A 59 0.77 -9.84 -0.09
CA GLY A 59 -0.47 -9.84 -0.85
C GLY A 59 -0.27 -9.77 -2.36
N LEU A 60 -1.35 -9.63 -3.08
CA LEU A 60 -1.33 -9.47 -4.54
C LEU A 60 -1.26 -8.00 -4.91
N SER A 61 -0.21 -7.33 -4.46
CA SER A 61 -0.09 -5.89 -4.53
C SER A 61 0.05 -5.39 -5.97
N THR A 62 -0.77 -4.41 -6.34
CA THR A 62 -0.82 -3.81 -7.68
C THR A 62 -0.38 -2.36 -7.69
N HIS A 63 -0.73 -1.59 -6.66
CA HIS A 63 -0.42 -0.18 -6.57
C HIS A 63 -0.28 0.26 -5.11
N ALA A 64 0.50 1.32 -4.87
CA ALA A 64 0.69 1.94 -3.56
C ALA A 64 0.48 3.46 -3.69
N ALA A 65 -0.34 4.03 -2.82
CA ALA A 65 -0.54 5.47 -2.73
C ALA A 65 -0.10 5.95 -1.35
N PHE A 66 0.83 6.91 -1.34
CA PHE A 66 1.32 7.54 -0.14
C PHE A 66 0.64 8.89 0.07
N PHE A 67 0.14 9.15 1.26
CA PHE A 67 -0.54 10.38 1.64
C PHE A 67 -0.65 10.47 3.15
N ASP A 68 -0.79 11.65 3.69
CA ASP A 68 -1.00 11.90 5.13
C ASP A 68 -2.48 11.66 5.46
N TYR A 69 -2.81 10.47 6.02
CA TYR A 69 -4.21 10.08 6.24
C TYR A 69 -4.77 10.59 7.57
N ASP A 70 -3.92 10.80 8.59
CA ASP A 70 -4.34 11.24 9.92
C ASP A 70 -3.90 12.65 10.29
N LYS A 71 -3.24 13.35 9.36
CA LYS A 71 -2.80 14.75 9.44
C LYS A 71 -1.74 15.00 10.49
N ASP A 72 -0.86 14.03 10.67
CA ASP A 72 0.28 14.19 11.56
C ASP A 72 1.54 14.73 10.87
N GLY A 73 1.52 14.85 9.54
CA GLY A 73 2.54 15.47 8.71
C GLY A 73 3.51 14.50 8.07
N ASP A 74 3.38 13.19 8.32
CA ASP A 74 4.15 12.18 7.61
C ASP A 74 3.29 11.43 6.56
N LEU A 75 3.92 10.59 5.76
CA LEU A 75 3.24 9.87 4.69
C LEU A 75 2.89 8.45 5.11
N ASP A 76 1.60 8.15 5.08
CA ASP A 76 1.02 6.83 5.25
C ASP A 76 0.89 6.11 3.93
N LEU A 77 0.57 4.82 3.96
CA LEU A 77 0.45 4.00 2.76
C LEU A 77 -0.92 3.34 2.64
N TYR A 78 -1.64 3.64 1.55
CA TYR A 78 -2.73 2.77 1.09
C TYR A 78 -2.21 1.79 0.05
N LEU A 79 -2.26 0.49 0.39
CA LEU A 79 -1.81 -0.60 -0.46
C LEU A 79 -3.00 -1.24 -1.17
N LEU A 80 -3.01 -1.14 -2.50
CA LEU A 80 -4.03 -1.72 -3.35
C LEU A 80 -3.63 -3.14 -3.74
N ASN A 81 -4.47 -4.11 -3.40
CA ASN A 81 -4.29 -5.50 -3.73
C ASN A 81 -5.33 -5.96 -4.75
N ASN A 82 -4.97 -6.98 -5.53
CA ASN A 82 -5.86 -7.66 -6.46
C ASN A 82 -6.35 -8.98 -5.85
N SER A 83 -7.46 -9.50 -6.34
CA SER A 83 -7.98 -10.80 -5.94
C SER A 83 -7.69 -11.86 -7.00
N LEU A 84 -7.32 -13.07 -6.57
CA LEU A 84 -7.23 -14.25 -7.45
C LEU A 84 -8.58 -14.91 -7.71
N ARG A 85 -9.63 -14.47 -7.05
CA ARG A 85 -10.95 -15.05 -7.27
C ARG A 85 -11.49 -14.60 -8.62
N SER A 86 -11.80 -15.55 -9.49
CA SER A 86 -12.42 -15.26 -10.79
C SER A 86 -13.79 -14.58 -10.62
N ILE A 87 -14.14 -13.70 -11.56
CA ILE A 87 -15.50 -13.17 -11.69
C ILE A 87 -16.45 -14.36 -11.83
N GLY A 88 -17.41 -14.52 -10.92
CA GLY A 88 -18.28 -15.70 -10.84
C GLY A 88 -17.84 -16.78 -9.82
N GLY A 89 -16.61 -16.72 -9.32
CA GLY A 89 -16.15 -17.53 -8.22
C GLY A 89 -16.53 -16.99 -6.84
N TYR A 90 -17.21 -15.85 -6.81
CA TYR A 90 -17.75 -15.29 -5.56
C TYR A 90 -19.03 -16.04 -5.19
N ASP A 91 -18.95 -16.79 -4.10
CA ASP A 91 -20.13 -17.27 -3.43
C ASP A 91 -20.95 -16.05 -3.00
N LEU A 92 -22.19 -15.93 -3.45
CA LEU A 92 -23.10 -14.82 -3.13
C LEU A 92 -23.53 -14.85 -1.64
N ARG A 93 -22.61 -15.17 -0.75
CA ARG A 93 -22.86 -15.14 0.70
C ARG A 93 -23.06 -13.71 1.16
N LYS A 94 -24.05 -13.55 2.00
CA LYS A 94 -24.30 -12.30 2.70
C LYS A 94 -23.04 -11.87 3.46
N ASP A 95 -22.70 -10.58 3.39
CA ASP A 95 -21.60 -9.97 4.15
C ASP A 95 -20.16 -10.35 3.73
N GLN A 96 -19.94 -10.89 2.55
CA GLN A 96 -18.58 -11.21 2.06
C GLN A 96 -17.61 -10.02 2.06
N ARG A 97 -18.11 -8.82 1.87
CA ARG A 97 -17.31 -7.59 1.97
C ARG A 97 -16.66 -7.38 3.34
N LYS A 98 -17.23 -7.97 4.39
CA LYS A 98 -16.76 -7.82 5.77
C LYS A 98 -15.76 -8.88 6.19
N ILE A 99 -15.46 -9.84 5.31
CA ILE A 99 -14.52 -10.92 5.59
C ILE A 99 -13.14 -10.49 5.06
N PRO A 100 -12.16 -10.23 5.93
CA PRO A 100 -10.82 -9.87 5.50
C PRO A 100 -10.17 -11.00 4.69
N ASP A 101 -9.43 -10.62 3.66
CA ASP A 101 -8.63 -11.55 2.85
C ASP A 101 -7.17 -11.09 2.89
N PRO A 102 -6.25 -11.91 3.43
CA PRO A 102 -4.87 -11.49 3.64
C PRO A 102 -4.08 -11.26 2.35
N ASP A 103 -4.48 -11.92 1.25
CA ASP A 103 -3.79 -11.83 -0.04
C ASP A 103 -4.38 -10.75 -0.95
N GLY A 104 -5.71 -10.66 -1.02
CA GLY A 104 -6.41 -9.79 -1.97
C GLY A 104 -7.03 -8.54 -1.36
N GLY A 105 -7.08 -8.44 -0.05
CA GLY A 105 -7.67 -7.28 0.63
C GLY A 105 -6.75 -6.06 0.59
N ASN A 106 -7.34 -4.90 0.32
CA ASN A 106 -6.61 -3.63 0.41
C ASN A 106 -6.21 -3.33 1.86
N LYS A 107 -5.10 -2.61 2.05
CA LYS A 107 -4.57 -2.29 3.39
C LYS A 107 -4.25 -0.82 3.53
N LEU A 108 -4.38 -0.33 4.76
CA LEU A 108 -3.91 0.98 5.17
C LEU A 108 -2.86 0.81 6.26
N TYR A 109 -1.69 1.37 6.02
CA TYR A 109 -0.57 1.37 6.95
C TYR A 109 -0.30 2.79 7.41
N ARG A 110 -0.33 3.01 8.71
CA ARG A 110 0.06 4.27 9.33
C ARG A 110 1.57 4.30 9.55
N ASN A 111 2.19 5.40 9.21
CA ASN A 111 3.58 5.69 9.55
C ASN A 111 3.67 6.03 11.05
N ASP A 112 4.50 5.32 11.80
CA ASP A 112 4.78 5.60 13.20
C ASP A 112 6.24 6.13 13.37
N GLY A 113 6.82 6.69 12.30
CA GLY A 113 8.17 7.22 12.21
C GLY A 113 9.22 6.16 11.91
N ALA A 114 9.43 5.20 12.79
CA ALA A 114 10.44 4.14 12.62
C ALA A 114 9.94 2.91 11.83
N PHE A 115 8.65 2.72 11.73
CA PHE A 115 8.00 1.61 11.04
C PHE A 115 6.53 1.96 10.76
N PHE A 116 5.88 1.17 9.93
CA PHE A 116 4.46 1.28 9.63
C PHE A 116 3.63 0.27 10.42
N SER A 117 2.43 0.67 10.83
CA SER A 117 1.44 -0.17 11.51
C SER A 117 0.22 -0.40 10.61
N ASP A 118 -0.20 -1.66 10.47
CA ASP A 118 -1.46 -1.98 9.78
C ASP A 118 -2.65 -1.48 10.60
N VAL A 119 -3.32 -0.46 10.09
CA VAL A 119 -4.51 0.16 10.70
C VAL A 119 -5.79 -0.08 9.89
N THR A 120 -5.74 -1.00 8.94
CA THR A 120 -6.80 -1.30 7.97
C THR A 120 -8.18 -1.43 8.60
N LEU A 121 -8.31 -2.27 9.62
CA LEU A 121 -9.60 -2.52 10.27
C LEU A 121 -10.05 -1.35 11.15
N GLN A 122 -9.10 -0.69 11.83
CA GLN A 122 -9.39 0.47 12.68
C GLN A 122 -9.87 1.67 11.85
N ALA A 123 -9.32 1.84 10.65
CA ALA A 123 -9.73 2.87 9.69
C ALA A 123 -11.03 2.51 8.95
N GLY A 124 -11.63 1.35 9.20
CA GLY A 124 -12.88 0.93 8.55
C GLY A 124 -12.72 0.50 7.09
N ILE A 125 -11.51 0.21 6.64
CA ILE A 125 -11.26 -0.25 5.27
C ILE A 125 -11.77 -1.69 5.10
N TYR A 126 -12.58 -1.91 4.06
CA TYR A 126 -12.99 -3.26 3.65
C TYR A 126 -11.83 -3.98 2.96
N SER A 127 -11.14 -4.83 3.71
CA SER A 127 -10.00 -5.62 3.23
C SER A 127 -10.45 -7.01 2.75
N SER A 128 -11.44 -7.07 1.87
CA SER A 128 -12.04 -8.33 1.42
C SER A 128 -11.48 -8.80 0.08
N ALA A 129 -11.71 -10.07 -0.27
CA ALA A 129 -11.35 -10.62 -1.58
C ALA A 129 -12.22 -10.09 -2.73
N ILE A 130 -13.19 -9.20 -2.45
CA ILE A 130 -14.07 -8.63 -3.47
C ILE A 130 -13.42 -7.34 -3.98
N GLY A 131 -12.84 -7.43 -5.16
CA GLY A 131 -12.22 -6.31 -5.87
C GLY A 131 -11.02 -6.77 -6.69
N PHE A 132 -10.84 -6.12 -7.83
CA PHE A 132 -9.69 -6.33 -8.71
C PHE A 132 -8.94 -5.00 -8.77
N GLY A 133 -8.32 -4.58 -7.66
CA GLY A 133 -7.71 -3.28 -7.56
C GLY A 133 -6.82 -2.94 -8.75
N LEU A 134 -7.29 -2.04 -9.61
CA LEU A 134 -6.60 -1.62 -10.83
C LEU A 134 -5.93 -0.26 -10.68
N GLY A 135 -6.51 0.62 -9.87
CA GLY A 135 -5.97 1.94 -9.65
C GLY A 135 -6.51 2.58 -8.37
N VAL A 136 -5.73 3.46 -7.78
CA VAL A 136 -6.10 4.26 -6.61
C VAL A 136 -5.81 5.72 -6.88
N SER A 137 -6.69 6.59 -6.41
CA SER A 137 -6.51 8.04 -6.42
C SER A 137 -6.83 8.60 -5.04
N ILE A 138 -6.07 9.59 -4.63
CA ILE A 138 -6.22 10.27 -3.35
C ILE A 138 -6.56 11.74 -3.62
N GLY A 139 -7.51 12.30 -2.88
CA GLY A 139 -7.87 13.70 -2.96
C GLY A 139 -9.03 14.05 -2.05
N ASP A 140 -9.12 15.29 -1.62
CA ASP A 140 -10.25 15.81 -0.85
C ASP A 140 -11.39 16.17 -1.83
N ILE A 141 -12.30 15.21 -2.06
CA ILE A 141 -13.38 15.32 -3.07
C ILE A 141 -14.52 16.19 -2.55
N ASN A 142 -14.83 16.10 -1.26
CA ASN A 142 -15.96 16.80 -0.63
C ASN A 142 -15.58 18.14 0.01
N LYS A 143 -14.28 18.49 0.03
CA LYS A 143 -13.69 19.70 0.61
C LYS A 143 -13.90 19.83 2.12
N ASP A 144 -13.82 18.71 2.84
CA ASP A 144 -13.86 18.68 4.30
C ASP A 144 -12.47 18.77 4.94
N GLY A 145 -11.44 18.80 4.10
CA GLY A 145 -10.04 18.89 4.49
C GLY A 145 -9.41 17.53 4.76
N TRP A 146 -10.12 16.41 4.65
CA TRP A 146 -9.58 15.07 4.73
C TRP A 146 -9.35 14.49 3.34
N GLN A 147 -8.37 13.61 3.23
CA GLN A 147 -8.11 12.93 1.96
C GLN A 147 -9.05 11.74 1.79
N ASP A 148 -9.78 11.73 0.68
CA ASP A 148 -10.62 10.60 0.27
C ASP A 148 -9.84 9.60 -0.57
N ILE A 149 -10.18 8.32 -0.46
CA ILE A 149 -9.58 7.24 -1.24
C ILE A 149 -10.58 6.73 -2.27
N TYR A 150 -10.27 6.87 -3.54
CA TYR A 150 -11.05 6.29 -4.63
C TYR A 150 -10.29 5.12 -5.26
N VAL A 151 -10.94 3.95 -5.30
CA VAL A 151 -10.39 2.72 -5.87
C VAL A 151 -11.21 2.32 -7.09
N SER A 152 -10.53 2.10 -8.21
CA SER A 152 -11.13 1.49 -9.41
C SER A 152 -10.88 -0.03 -9.41
N ASN A 153 -11.95 -0.79 -9.73
CA ASN A 153 -11.93 -2.25 -9.78
C ASN A 153 -12.35 -2.73 -11.17
#